data_503c0451be251f4ebcce07cfbd308d6f
#
_entry.id   503c0451be251f4ebcce07cfbd308d6f
#
_cell.length_a   1.000
_cell.length_b   1.000
_cell.length_c   1.000
_cell.angle_alpha   90.00
_cell.angle_beta   90.00
_cell.angle_gamma   90.00
#
_symmetry.space_group_name_H-M   'P 1'
#
loop_
_entity.id
_entity.type
_entity.pdbx_description
1 polymer ?
#
loop_
_entity_poly.entity_id
_entity_poly.type
_entity_poly.pdbx_seq_one_letter_code
_entity_poly.pdbx_strand_id
1 'polypeptide(L)'
;MLPPLSDKLGSKLQLLVPVAIAPSLVSTRRSALLELKKVDAVQVSSVGKKDQFVVEVFADSSAVANADNEEPARPDEARPRRPTTQIARTQMDFVHLRNQVYELAHAAHRRDPCEFCAGILDLIVFGANPDGFWVGLLGGKRMAKTLAGFANVLLKVTTQHTCTDTRGCCDAQTSVPQLVHTFLFKAASEVV
;
A
#
# COMPACT_ATOMS: atom_id res chain seq x y z
N MET A 1 50.16 31.89 -14.03
CA MET A 1 50.29 31.00 -12.88
C MET A 1 49.09 31.19 -11.98
N LEU A 2 48.27 30.16 -11.80
CA LEU A 2 47.13 30.21 -10.88
C LEU A 2 47.64 29.93 -9.48
N PRO A 3 47.23 30.68 -8.45
CA PRO A 3 47.65 30.44 -7.05
C PRO A 3 47.10 29.08 -6.56
N PRO A 4 47.87 28.38 -5.71
CA PRO A 4 47.41 27.09 -5.18
C PRO A 4 46.16 27.27 -4.33
N LEU A 5 45.16 26.40 -4.55
CA LEU A 5 43.83 26.41 -3.88
C LEU A 5 43.92 26.20 -2.35
N SER A 6 45.04 25.73 -1.84
CA SER A 6 45.26 25.44 -0.41
C SER A 6 45.27 26.67 0.49
N ASP A 7 45.58 27.87 -0.03
CA ASP A 7 45.70 29.07 0.81
C ASP A 7 44.37 29.78 1.12
N LYS A 8 43.30 29.38 0.44
CA LYS A 8 41.95 29.95 0.67
C LYS A 8 41.03 29.07 1.53
N LEU A 9 41.38 27.83 1.76
CA LEU A 9 40.65 26.92 2.62
C LEU A 9 41.38 26.80 3.95
N GLY A 10 41.40 27.93 4.70
CA GLY A 10 41.89 27.91 6.09
C GLY A 10 41.16 26.82 6.86
N SER A 11 41.88 26.17 7.76
CA SER A 11 41.66 25.05 8.68
C SER A 11 40.27 24.87 9.32
N LYS A 12 39.20 25.12 8.60
CA LYS A 12 37.78 24.90 9.00
C LYS A 12 37.07 23.90 8.10
N LEU A 13 37.72 22.81 7.70
CA LEU A 13 37.00 21.64 7.24
C LEU A 13 36.33 21.05 8.47
N GLN A 14 35.09 21.49 8.72
CA GLN A 14 34.24 20.79 9.66
C GLN A 14 33.96 19.40 9.07
N LEU A 15 34.30 18.40 9.87
CA LEU A 15 33.93 17.02 9.55
C LEU A 15 32.43 16.99 9.31
N LEU A 16 31.98 16.67 8.09
CA LEU A 16 30.57 16.49 7.77
C LEU A 16 30.10 15.26 8.53
N VAL A 17 29.43 15.48 9.64
CA VAL A 17 28.73 14.40 10.35
C VAL A 17 27.57 13.99 9.48
N PRO A 18 27.46 12.70 9.08
CA PRO A 18 26.33 12.22 8.31
C PRO A 18 25.05 12.43 9.11
N VAL A 19 24.20 13.36 8.66
CA VAL A 19 22.87 13.55 9.23
C VAL A 19 21.96 12.53 8.60
N ALA A 20 21.35 11.67 9.41
CA ALA A 20 20.31 10.77 8.96
C ALA A 20 19.09 11.61 8.52
N ILE A 21 18.92 11.76 7.21
CA ILE A 21 17.77 12.46 6.63
C ILE A 21 16.60 11.49 6.63
N ALA A 22 15.66 11.68 7.56
CA ALA A 22 14.38 10.97 7.50
C ALA A 22 13.61 11.40 6.23
N PRO A 23 13.05 10.46 5.44
CA PRO A 23 12.24 10.81 4.28
C PRO A 23 11.09 11.73 4.71
N SER A 24 10.83 12.78 3.93
CA SER A 24 9.66 13.63 4.18
C SER A 24 8.36 12.80 4.00
N LEU A 25 7.27 13.17 4.67
CA LEU A 25 5.96 12.54 4.51
C LEU A 25 5.53 12.48 3.04
N VAL A 26 5.87 13.49 2.25
CA VAL A 26 5.60 13.56 0.80
C VAL A 26 6.35 12.47 0.04
N SER A 27 7.64 12.27 0.36
CA SER A 27 8.48 11.23 -0.26
C SER A 27 7.97 9.83 0.09
N THR A 28 7.63 9.60 1.35
CA THR A 28 7.10 8.31 1.84
C THR A 28 5.76 7.98 1.19
N ARG A 29 4.85 8.97 1.11
CA ARG A 29 3.56 8.81 0.43
C ARG A 29 3.74 8.48 -1.05
N ARG A 30 4.59 9.22 -1.75
CA ARG A 30 4.86 9.00 -3.18
C ARG A 30 5.41 7.61 -3.45
N SER A 31 6.35 7.16 -2.64
CA SER A 31 6.91 5.81 -2.73
C SER A 31 5.84 4.75 -2.52
N ALA A 32 5.06 4.87 -1.45
CA ALA A 32 3.95 3.97 -1.15
C ALA A 32 2.93 3.90 -2.31
N LEU A 33 2.53 5.04 -2.86
CA LEU A 33 1.58 5.09 -3.98
C LEU A 33 2.15 4.45 -5.25
N LEU A 34 3.44 4.66 -5.54
CA LEU A 34 4.09 4.04 -6.70
C LEU A 34 4.19 2.52 -6.56
N GLU A 35 4.42 2.01 -5.36
CA GLU A 35 4.42 0.57 -5.10
C GLU A 35 3.01 -0.01 -5.19
N LEU A 36 2.00 0.67 -4.63
CA LEU A 36 0.61 0.23 -4.74
C LEU A 36 0.12 0.19 -6.19
N LYS A 37 0.56 1.12 -7.04
CA LYS A 37 0.21 1.12 -8.48
C LYS A 37 0.77 -0.05 -9.27
N LYS A 38 1.79 -0.74 -8.74
CA LYS A 38 2.34 -1.96 -9.36
C LYS A 38 1.57 -3.20 -8.95
N VAL A 39 0.69 -3.12 -7.96
CA VAL A 39 -0.11 -4.25 -7.49
C VAL A 39 -1.26 -4.50 -8.46
N ASP A 40 -1.30 -5.71 -9.01
CA ASP A 40 -2.33 -6.17 -9.93
C ASP A 40 -3.53 -6.77 -9.17
N ALA A 41 -3.24 -7.58 -8.15
CA ALA A 41 -4.28 -8.23 -7.36
C ALA A 41 -3.81 -8.53 -5.93
N VAL A 42 -4.79 -8.59 -5.03
CA VAL A 42 -4.61 -9.07 -3.65
C VAL A 42 -5.49 -10.30 -3.46
N GLN A 43 -4.90 -11.42 -3.05
CA GLN A 43 -5.61 -12.62 -2.67
C GLN A 43 -5.53 -12.81 -1.16
N VAL A 44 -6.57 -13.41 -0.59
CA VAL A 44 -6.62 -13.73 0.83
C VAL A 44 -7.01 -15.18 0.98
N SER A 45 -6.26 -15.93 1.75
CA SER A 45 -6.51 -17.34 2.04
C SER A 45 -6.57 -17.59 3.56
N SER A 46 -7.42 -18.52 3.98
CA SER A 46 -7.53 -18.92 5.39
C SER A 46 -6.52 -20.01 5.73
N VAL A 47 -5.78 -19.86 6.82
CA VAL A 47 -4.68 -20.75 7.24
C VAL A 47 -5.13 -21.80 8.27
N GLY A 48 -6.39 -22.22 8.25
CA GLY A 48 -6.90 -23.27 9.14
C GLY A 48 -7.01 -22.88 10.63
N LYS A 49 -6.36 -21.82 11.09
CA LYS A 49 -6.59 -21.23 12.41
C LYS A 49 -7.73 -20.23 12.32
N LYS A 50 -8.59 -20.24 13.32
CA LYS A 50 -9.69 -19.28 13.41
C LYS A 50 -9.12 -17.85 13.38
N ASP A 51 -9.69 -17.01 12.51
CA ASP A 51 -9.38 -15.60 12.37
C ASP A 51 -7.96 -15.23 11.83
N GLN A 52 -7.20 -16.20 11.31
CA GLN A 52 -5.91 -15.96 10.65
C GLN A 52 -6.00 -16.16 9.14
N PHE A 53 -5.46 -15.19 8.40
CA PHE A 53 -5.45 -15.14 6.94
C PHE A 53 -4.05 -14.84 6.43
N VAL A 54 -3.70 -15.40 5.29
CA VAL A 54 -2.53 -14.99 4.51
C VAL A 54 -3.03 -14.05 3.40
N VAL A 55 -2.47 -12.86 3.38
CA VAL A 55 -2.64 -11.87 2.32
C VAL A 55 -1.49 -12.03 1.34
N GLU A 56 -1.81 -12.33 0.10
CA GLU A 56 -0.88 -12.52 -1.00
C GLU A 56 -1.03 -11.36 -1.98
N VAL A 57 0.07 -10.66 -2.23
CA VAL A 57 0.11 -9.50 -3.13
C VAL A 57 0.78 -9.92 -4.43
N PHE A 58 0.11 -9.69 -5.55
CA PHE A 58 0.61 -9.96 -6.90
C PHE A 58 0.90 -8.62 -7.58
N ALA A 59 2.16 -8.42 -7.94
CA ALA A 59 2.57 -7.26 -8.72
C ALA A 59 2.78 -7.65 -10.18
N ASP A 60 2.59 -6.69 -11.08
CA ASP A 60 2.82 -6.88 -12.50
C ASP A 60 4.31 -7.07 -12.77
N SER A 61 4.69 -8.28 -13.20
CA SER A 61 6.08 -8.65 -13.48
C SER A 61 6.63 -8.04 -14.78
N SER A 62 5.84 -7.28 -15.52
CA SER A 62 6.26 -6.73 -16.80
C SER A 62 7.34 -5.63 -16.71
N ALA A 63 7.69 -5.17 -15.49
CA ALA A 63 8.72 -4.14 -15.30
C ALA A 63 10.12 -4.69 -14.99
N VAL A 64 10.33 -6.01 -14.91
CA VAL A 64 11.63 -6.64 -14.60
C VAL A 64 11.94 -7.76 -15.62
N ALA A 65 11.52 -7.60 -16.84
CA ALA A 65 12.13 -8.33 -17.95
C ALA A 65 13.43 -7.62 -18.33
N ASN A 66 14.47 -7.83 -17.55
CA ASN A 66 15.83 -7.56 -17.99
C ASN A 66 16.09 -8.41 -19.24
N ALA A 67 16.41 -7.73 -20.32
CA ALA A 67 16.98 -8.27 -21.52
C ALA A 67 18.19 -9.11 -21.16
N ASP A 68 18.06 -10.43 -21.25
CA ASP A 68 19.10 -11.39 -21.58
C ASP A 68 18.53 -12.79 -21.32
N ASN A 69 17.94 -13.34 -22.36
CA ASN A 69 17.70 -14.74 -22.72
C ASN A 69 16.31 -14.92 -23.30
N GLU A 70 16.23 -14.61 -24.59
CA GLU A 70 15.12 -15.04 -25.43
C GLU A 70 15.24 -16.54 -25.69
N GLU A 71 14.45 -17.33 -24.96
CA GLU A 71 14.02 -18.64 -25.43
C GLU A 71 12.51 -18.55 -25.69
N PRO A 72 12.02 -18.88 -26.89
CA PRO A 72 10.62 -18.71 -27.26
C PRO A 72 9.76 -19.69 -26.46
N ALA A 73 9.11 -19.15 -25.43
CA ALA A 73 8.17 -19.89 -24.61
C ALA A 73 6.95 -20.29 -25.43
N ARG A 74 6.61 -21.60 -25.41
CA ARG A 74 5.38 -22.16 -25.97
C ARG A 74 4.13 -21.50 -25.33
N PRO A 75 3.06 -21.19 -26.12
CA PRO A 75 1.97 -20.34 -25.67
C PRO A 75 0.90 -21.01 -24.82
N ASP A 76 1.14 -22.09 -24.09
CA ASP A 76 0.03 -22.86 -23.49
C ASP A 76 0.22 -23.41 -22.08
N GLU A 77 1.13 -22.87 -21.28
CA GLU A 77 1.15 -23.14 -19.84
C GLU A 77 1.12 -21.85 -19.06
N ALA A 78 -0.07 -21.47 -18.59
CA ALA A 78 -0.25 -20.39 -17.61
C ALA A 78 0.51 -20.76 -16.33
N ARG A 79 1.81 -20.39 -16.25
CA ARG A 79 2.60 -20.56 -15.03
C ARG A 79 1.86 -19.91 -13.88
N PRO A 80 1.62 -20.63 -12.77
CA PRO A 80 0.97 -20.04 -11.60
C PRO A 80 1.76 -18.80 -11.18
N ARG A 81 1.10 -17.64 -11.20
CA ARG A 81 1.71 -16.37 -10.79
C ARG A 81 2.17 -16.52 -9.34
N ARG A 82 3.43 -16.25 -9.06
CA ARG A 82 3.95 -16.26 -7.69
C ARG A 82 3.63 -14.92 -7.02
N PRO A 83 3.15 -14.92 -5.78
CA PRO A 83 2.94 -13.69 -5.04
C PRO A 83 4.29 -12.99 -4.79
N THR A 84 4.32 -11.68 -4.93
CA THR A 84 5.49 -10.84 -4.63
C THR A 84 5.71 -10.74 -3.13
N THR A 85 4.62 -10.73 -2.35
CA THR A 85 4.65 -10.62 -0.90
C THR A 85 3.55 -11.48 -0.29
N GLN A 86 3.86 -12.10 0.85
CA GLN A 86 2.89 -12.85 1.66
C GLN A 86 2.97 -12.36 3.10
N ILE A 87 1.84 -11.99 3.67
CA ILE A 87 1.76 -11.47 5.04
C ILE A 87 0.58 -12.09 5.78
N ALA A 88 0.81 -12.47 7.04
CA ALA A 88 -0.25 -12.92 7.93
C ALA A 88 -1.03 -11.71 8.47
N ARG A 89 -2.36 -11.80 8.44
CA ARG A 89 -3.29 -10.82 9.00
C ARG A 89 -4.42 -11.51 9.74
N THR A 90 -4.93 -10.86 10.76
CA THR A 90 -6.17 -11.28 11.43
C THR A 90 -7.36 -10.57 10.83
N GLN A 91 -8.58 -11.07 11.08
CA GLN A 91 -9.80 -10.34 10.72
C GLN A 91 -9.80 -8.93 11.35
N MET A 92 -9.33 -8.82 12.60
CA MET A 92 -9.27 -7.54 13.30
C MET A 92 -8.35 -6.52 12.63
N ASP A 93 -7.27 -6.97 11.97
CA ASP A 93 -6.39 -6.06 11.22
C ASP A 93 -7.14 -5.42 10.04
N PHE A 94 -8.02 -6.15 9.36
CA PHE A 94 -8.88 -5.61 8.31
C PHE A 94 -9.94 -4.63 8.87
N VAL A 95 -10.52 -4.94 10.03
CA VAL A 95 -11.48 -4.06 10.71
C VAL A 95 -10.78 -2.76 11.13
N HIS A 96 -9.58 -2.84 11.69
CA HIS A 96 -8.79 -1.67 12.05
C HIS A 96 -8.43 -0.82 10.82
N LEU A 97 -7.96 -1.44 9.74
CA LEU A 97 -7.69 -0.73 8.49
C LEU A 97 -8.94 0.00 7.99
N ARG A 98 -10.09 -0.70 7.93
CA ARG A 98 -11.37 -0.10 7.53
C ARG A 98 -11.71 1.14 8.38
N ASN A 99 -11.61 1.01 9.69
CA ASN A 99 -11.97 2.09 10.60
C ASN A 99 -11.03 3.29 10.45
N GLN A 100 -9.71 3.06 10.37
CA GLN A 100 -8.74 4.13 10.15
C GLN A 100 -8.96 4.86 8.82
N VAL A 101 -9.24 4.12 7.75
CA VAL A 101 -9.53 4.69 6.43
C VAL A 101 -10.84 5.48 6.45
N TYR A 102 -11.87 4.98 7.16
CA TYR A 102 -13.12 5.70 7.37
C TYR A 102 -12.91 7.03 8.10
N GLU A 103 -12.24 7.00 9.24
CA GLU A 103 -11.97 8.19 10.04
C GLU A 103 -11.23 9.26 9.24
N LEU A 104 -10.20 8.87 8.49
CA LEU A 104 -9.46 9.79 7.64
C LEU A 104 -10.33 10.38 6.53
N ALA A 105 -11.13 9.59 5.84
CA ALA A 105 -11.99 10.06 4.76
C ALA A 105 -13.12 10.96 5.29
N HIS A 106 -13.70 10.61 6.44
CA HIS A 106 -14.78 11.37 7.07
C HIS A 106 -14.28 12.71 7.65
N ALA A 107 -13.10 12.71 8.27
CA ALA A 107 -12.52 13.91 8.87
C ALA A 107 -11.92 14.89 7.85
N ALA A 108 -11.55 14.42 6.65
CA ALA A 108 -10.85 15.23 5.65
C ALA A 108 -11.70 16.38 5.07
N HIS A 109 -13.03 16.29 5.17
CA HIS A 109 -13.95 17.25 4.58
C HIS A 109 -15.07 17.61 5.56
N ARG A 110 -15.36 18.91 5.68
CA ARG A 110 -16.45 19.40 6.57
C ARG A 110 -17.82 19.36 5.88
N ARG A 111 -17.90 19.36 4.58
CA ARG A 111 -19.14 19.36 3.80
C ARG A 111 -19.07 18.30 2.69
N ASP A 112 -18.63 18.69 1.51
CA ASP A 112 -18.67 17.80 0.36
C ASP A 112 -17.37 17.00 0.23
N PRO A 113 -17.42 15.66 0.29
CA PRO A 113 -16.23 14.83 0.10
C PRO A 113 -15.72 14.95 -1.33
N CYS A 114 -14.38 14.95 -1.51
CA CYS A 114 -13.80 14.80 -2.83
C CYS A 114 -14.06 13.39 -3.38
N GLU A 115 -13.84 13.18 -4.67
CA GLU A 115 -14.07 11.90 -5.36
C GLU A 115 -13.37 10.71 -4.66
N PHE A 116 -12.15 10.93 -4.18
CA PHE A 116 -11.42 9.92 -3.41
C PHE A 116 -12.15 9.55 -2.12
N CYS A 117 -12.50 10.56 -1.30
CA CYS A 117 -13.17 10.31 -0.02
C CYS A 117 -14.58 9.75 -0.23
N ALA A 118 -15.32 10.21 -1.24
CA ALA A 118 -16.60 9.63 -1.61
C ALA A 118 -16.46 8.15 -1.96
N GLY A 119 -15.49 7.77 -2.78
CA GLY A 119 -15.22 6.38 -3.13
C GLY A 119 -14.86 5.50 -1.92
N ILE A 120 -14.12 6.05 -0.95
CA ILE A 120 -13.82 5.36 0.31
C ILE A 120 -15.10 5.17 1.15
N LEU A 121 -15.91 6.21 1.29
CA LEU A 121 -17.16 6.13 2.06
C LEU A 121 -18.15 5.14 1.42
N ASP A 122 -18.27 5.15 0.10
CA ASP A 122 -19.09 4.19 -0.64
C ASP A 122 -18.60 2.74 -0.43
N LEU A 123 -17.28 2.51 -0.47
CA LEU A 123 -16.72 1.20 -0.16
C LEU A 123 -17.12 0.73 1.25
N ILE A 124 -17.07 1.62 2.24
CA ILE A 124 -17.34 1.27 3.63
C ILE A 124 -18.83 1.04 3.88
N VAL A 125 -19.71 1.80 3.23
CA VAL A 125 -21.16 1.71 3.43
C VAL A 125 -21.77 0.57 2.61
N PHE A 126 -21.38 0.43 1.34
CA PHE A 126 -22.00 -0.48 0.38
C PHE A 126 -21.11 -1.65 -0.06
N GLY A 127 -19.82 -1.61 0.28
CA GLY A 127 -18.84 -2.60 -0.15
C GLY A 127 -18.81 -3.86 0.72
N ALA A 128 -17.82 -4.71 0.43
CA ALA A 128 -17.50 -5.89 1.22
C ALA A 128 -16.98 -5.46 2.60
N ASN A 129 -17.82 -5.59 3.63
CA ASN A 129 -17.50 -5.12 4.98
C ASN A 129 -16.84 -6.23 5.80
N PRO A 130 -15.57 -6.04 6.26
CA PRO A 130 -14.88 -7.00 7.13
C PRO A 130 -15.55 -7.21 8.49
N ASP A 131 -16.35 -6.22 8.93
CA ASP A 131 -17.03 -6.17 10.24
C ASP A 131 -18.51 -6.57 10.17
N GLY A 132 -18.96 -7.08 9.01
CA GLY A 132 -20.37 -7.46 8.84
C GLY A 132 -20.78 -8.57 9.81
N PHE A 133 -21.94 -8.42 10.47
CA PHE A 133 -22.52 -9.39 11.42
C PHE A 133 -22.53 -10.84 10.87
N TRP A 134 -22.73 -11.00 9.57
CA TRP A 134 -22.73 -12.29 8.88
C TRP A 134 -21.33 -12.86 8.63
N VAL A 135 -20.28 -12.03 8.71
CA VAL A 135 -18.91 -12.45 8.40
C VAL A 135 -18.42 -13.46 9.44
N GLY A 136 -18.79 -13.29 10.71
CA GLY A 136 -18.45 -14.22 11.78
C GLY A 136 -19.15 -15.59 11.67
N LEU A 137 -20.23 -15.70 10.91
CA LEU A 137 -20.96 -16.94 10.63
C LEU A 137 -20.50 -17.60 9.32
N LEU A 138 -19.72 -16.90 8.50
CA LEU A 138 -19.21 -17.42 7.23
C LEU A 138 -18.03 -18.36 7.51
N GLY A 139 -18.00 -19.51 6.88
CA GLY A 139 -16.80 -20.37 6.90
C GLY A 139 -15.59 -19.63 6.33
N GLY A 140 -14.38 -19.98 6.81
CA GLY A 140 -13.12 -19.26 6.51
C GLY A 140 -12.87 -18.92 5.03
N LYS A 141 -13.31 -19.77 4.09
CA LYS A 141 -13.19 -19.50 2.64
C LYS A 141 -14.07 -18.32 2.17
N ARG A 142 -15.28 -18.21 2.69
CA ARG A 142 -16.19 -17.10 2.31
C ARG A 142 -15.71 -15.80 2.92
N MET A 143 -15.24 -15.84 4.17
CA MET A 143 -14.61 -14.71 4.83
C MET A 143 -13.38 -14.23 4.05
N ALA A 144 -12.46 -15.13 3.70
CA ALA A 144 -11.29 -14.80 2.90
C ALA A 144 -11.65 -14.09 1.58
N LYS A 145 -12.71 -14.54 0.89
CA LYS A 145 -13.21 -13.89 -0.33
C LYS A 145 -13.73 -12.46 -0.06
N THR A 146 -14.45 -12.26 1.04
CA THR A 146 -14.93 -10.93 1.45
C THR A 146 -13.76 -9.98 1.76
N LEU A 147 -12.76 -10.46 2.52
CA LEU A 147 -11.57 -9.70 2.86
C LEU A 147 -10.73 -9.36 1.62
N ALA A 148 -10.58 -10.30 0.69
CA ALA A 148 -9.93 -10.05 -0.60
C ALA A 148 -10.69 -9.01 -1.43
N GLY A 149 -12.02 -9.08 -1.47
CA GLY A 149 -12.88 -8.09 -2.14
C GLY A 149 -12.68 -6.69 -1.56
N PHE A 150 -12.72 -6.56 -0.24
CA PHE A 150 -12.46 -5.29 0.45
C PHE A 150 -11.08 -4.73 0.09
N ALA A 151 -10.02 -5.55 0.22
CA ALA A 151 -8.64 -5.12 -0.04
C ALA A 151 -8.44 -4.65 -1.49
N ASN A 152 -8.99 -5.39 -2.47
CA ASN A 152 -8.88 -5.03 -3.89
C ASN A 152 -9.64 -3.75 -4.25
N VAL A 153 -10.86 -3.55 -3.71
CA VAL A 153 -11.59 -2.30 -3.96
C VAL A 153 -10.91 -1.11 -3.30
N LEU A 154 -10.42 -1.26 -2.06
CA LEU A 154 -9.65 -0.22 -1.37
C LEU A 154 -8.37 0.14 -2.15
N LEU A 155 -7.63 -0.86 -2.63
CA LEU A 155 -6.45 -0.66 -3.47
C LEU A 155 -6.82 0.11 -4.74
N LYS A 156 -7.89 -0.29 -5.43
CA LYS A 156 -8.38 0.35 -6.65
C LYS A 156 -8.71 1.83 -6.42
N VAL A 157 -9.52 2.14 -5.39
CA VAL A 157 -9.87 3.53 -5.04
C VAL A 157 -8.61 4.33 -4.72
N THR A 158 -7.68 3.74 -3.94
CA THR A 158 -6.43 4.40 -3.55
C THR A 158 -5.55 4.72 -4.75
N THR A 159 -5.45 3.82 -5.73
CA THR A 159 -4.55 4.00 -6.88
C THR A 159 -5.15 4.85 -7.99
N GLN A 160 -6.47 4.84 -8.17
CA GLN A 160 -7.17 5.58 -9.23
C GLN A 160 -7.41 7.05 -8.89
N HIS A 161 -7.84 7.35 -7.66
CA HIS A 161 -8.27 8.70 -7.28
C HIS A 161 -7.21 9.50 -6.50
N THR A 162 -6.05 8.92 -6.23
CA THR A 162 -4.97 9.64 -5.53
C THR A 162 -4.00 10.26 -6.52
N CYS A 163 -3.89 11.59 -6.47
CA CYS A 163 -2.91 12.34 -7.26
C CYS A 163 -1.49 12.03 -6.78
N THR A 164 -0.53 11.99 -7.70
CA THR A 164 0.91 11.89 -7.37
C THR A 164 1.46 13.20 -6.81
N ASP A 165 0.89 14.33 -7.20
CA ASP A 165 1.21 15.66 -6.66
C ASP A 165 0.39 15.91 -5.38
N THR A 166 1.03 16.51 -4.38
CA THR A 166 0.39 16.83 -3.10
C THR A 166 -0.43 18.11 -3.12
N ARG A 167 -0.32 18.91 -4.19
CA ARG A 167 -1.07 20.16 -4.33
C ARG A 167 -2.55 19.87 -4.50
N GLY A 168 -3.36 20.37 -3.57
CA GLY A 168 -4.81 20.18 -3.61
C GLY A 168 -5.32 18.84 -3.10
N CYS A 169 -4.44 17.97 -2.57
CA CYS A 169 -4.85 16.74 -1.92
C CYS A 169 -5.40 17.03 -0.52
N CYS A 170 -6.46 16.33 -0.14
CA CYS A 170 -6.94 16.32 1.24
C CYS A 170 -6.08 15.39 2.13
N ASP A 171 -6.26 15.48 3.45
CA ASP A 171 -5.50 14.68 4.42
C ASP A 171 -5.67 13.18 4.21
N ALA A 172 -6.86 12.72 3.83
CA ALA A 172 -7.11 11.32 3.50
C ALA A 172 -6.29 10.85 2.28
N GLN A 173 -6.26 11.64 1.20
CA GLN A 173 -5.43 11.33 0.03
C GLN A 173 -3.93 11.30 0.36
N THR A 174 -3.53 11.96 1.44
CA THR A 174 -2.13 11.95 1.90
C THR A 174 -1.81 10.73 2.74
N SER A 175 -2.71 10.30 3.61
CA SER A 175 -2.45 9.30 4.64
C SER A 175 -2.89 7.89 4.24
N VAL A 176 -4.03 7.73 3.53
CA VAL A 176 -4.57 6.41 3.16
C VAL A 176 -3.61 5.56 2.32
N PRO A 177 -2.87 6.11 1.32
CA PRO A 177 -1.91 5.30 0.58
C PRO A 177 -0.83 4.67 1.47
N GLN A 178 -0.37 5.37 2.50
CA GLN A 178 0.62 4.85 3.44
C GLN A 178 0.04 3.75 4.34
N LEU A 179 -1.21 3.90 4.78
CA LEU A 179 -1.91 2.88 5.55
C LEU A 179 -2.10 1.60 4.75
N VAL A 180 -2.61 1.71 3.52
CA VAL A 180 -2.83 0.56 2.63
C VAL A 180 -1.50 -0.12 2.31
N HIS A 181 -0.46 0.65 2.01
CA HIS A 181 0.88 0.12 1.76
C HIS A 181 1.43 -0.63 2.99
N THR A 182 1.36 -0.03 4.18
CA THR A 182 1.79 -0.67 5.43
C THR A 182 1.02 -1.95 5.68
N PHE A 183 -0.28 -1.94 5.43
CA PHE A 183 -1.12 -3.14 5.58
C PHE A 183 -0.73 -4.27 4.61
N LEU A 184 -0.38 -3.96 3.36
CA LEU A 184 -0.07 -4.96 2.34
C LEU A 184 1.39 -5.45 2.35
N PHE A 185 2.33 -4.66 2.91
CA PHE A 185 3.77 -4.94 2.76
C PHE A 185 4.56 -5.04 4.06
N LYS A 186 4.03 -4.56 5.20
CA LYS A 186 4.75 -4.62 6.48
C LYS A 186 4.15 -5.65 7.42
N ALA A 187 4.98 -6.43 8.10
CA ALA A 187 4.54 -7.35 9.14
C ALA A 187 3.92 -6.59 10.32
N ALA A 188 2.93 -7.17 11.01
CA ALA A 188 2.24 -6.54 12.13
C ALA A 188 3.16 -6.16 13.31
N SER A 189 4.34 -6.79 13.41
CA SER A 189 5.35 -6.55 14.46
C SER A 189 6.26 -5.35 14.21
N GLU A 190 6.18 -4.70 13.05
CA GLU A 190 7.03 -3.53 12.71
C GLU A 190 6.33 -2.19 12.93
N VAL A 191 5.09 -2.20 13.43
CA VAL A 191 4.32 -0.99 13.73
C VAL A 191 4.44 -0.71 15.23
N VAL A 192 5.52 -0.03 15.63
CA VAL A 192 5.71 0.58 16.96
C VAL A 192 5.71 2.10 16.81
#